data_b8cb8607e1b7af9774155e0ac09e891f
#
_entry.id   b8cb8607e1b7af9774155e0ac09e891f
#
_cell.length_a   1.000
_cell.length_b   1.000
_cell.length_c   1.000
_cell.angle_alpha   90.00
_cell.angle_beta   90.00
_cell.angle_gamma   90.00
#
_symmetry.space_group_name_H-M   'P 1'
#
loop_
_entity.id
_entity.type
_entity.pdbx_description
1 polymer ?
#
loop_
_entity_poly.entity_id
_entity_poly.type
_entity_poly.pdbx_seq_one_letter_code
_entity_poly.pdbx_strand_id
1 'polypeptide(L)'
;MRKLHFAATKTNNDIWEDSMRAIVRLAVPLLAAAGIVALAPAAMAQNNSEKQLYEAAKKEGQLTWYSGILNQQICDEVGQAFSKKYPGVSVHAIKTTSQVAFQRLLQDQKAGDTLSDVFTTTDESHVAYLKGKNLLIKYVPENEKGMSKVLRGLDPDGFYHVSWVGLVTIVYNKSKVSEADSPKDWPDLANEKWKNQIGFGSPNYSGLIGVWTVAMQQAYGWAYYEKLNKLNPLIGRSVDDPITVLNSGERSVAPGNPASAFRSAKRGNPLAVNYPTSGTLMDPSPSAIIKGAHHPNAAKLFMEFLADKEYSEILAKNSEQPLRDDVPPPPGAKSLSDMKVISPKLSDIEKDLPKIKEKWRDTFGN
;
A
#
# COMPACT_ATOMS: atom_id res chain seq x y z
N MET A 1 -28.62 74.64 52.78
CA MET A 1 -27.76 73.66 52.12
C MET A 1 -28.62 72.65 51.33
N ARG A 2 -28.71 72.81 50.01
CA ARG A 2 -29.50 71.94 49.11
C ARG A 2 -28.60 70.86 48.61
N LYS A 3 -28.98 69.60 48.88
CA LYS A 3 -28.31 68.43 48.27
C LYS A 3 -28.92 68.18 46.89
N LEU A 4 -28.09 68.27 45.85
CA LEU A 4 -28.41 67.88 44.49
C LEU A 4 -28.30 66.39 44.33
N HIS A 5 -29.36 65.72 43.83
CA HIS A 5 -29.34 64.32 43.36
C HIS A 5 -28.86 64.31 41.91
N PHE A 6 -27.77 63.64 41.67
CA PHE A 6 -27.32 63.31 40.31
C PHE A 6 -28.01 62.03 39.86
N ALA A 7 -28.78 62.07 38.80
CA ALA A 7 -29.26 60.88 38.08
C ALA A 7 -28.15 60.36 37.18
N ALA A 8 -27.78 59.09 37.32
CA ALA A 8 -26.81 58.42 36.47
C ALA A 8 -27.46 58.14 35.13
N THR A 9 -26.93 58.72 34.07
CA THR A 9 -27.25 58.42 32.68
C THR A 9 -26.51 57.09 32.29
N LYS A 10 -27.26 56.08 31.79
CA LYS A 10 -26.72 54.90 31.21
C LYS A 10 -25.79 55.22 30.03
N THR A 11 -24.59 54.71 30.02
CA THR A 11 -23.63 54.87 28.94
C THR A 11 -23.96 54.02 27.75
N ASN A 12 -23.58 54.48 26.54
CA ASN A 12 -23.82 53.76 25.26
C ASN A 12 -23.30 52.29 25.20
N ASN A 13 -22.44 51.89 26.13
CA ASN A 13 -21.93 50.53 26.21
C ASN A 13 -22.95 49.48 26.69
N ASP A 14 -23.88 49.88 27.59
CA ASP A 14 -24.89 48.97 28.15
C ASP A 14 -25.95 48.55 27.11
N ILE A 15 -26.16 49.37 26.11
CA ILE A 15 -27.14 49.13 25.03
C ILE A 15 -26.58 48.05 24.03
N TRP A 16 -25.27 47.99 23.86
CA TRP A 16 -24.63 47.05 22.94
C TRP A 16 -24.52 45.66 23.52
N GLU A 17 -24.33 45.52 24.81
CA GLU A 17 -24.23 44.20 25.47
C GLU A 17 -25.56 43.42 25.49
N ASP A 18 -26.67 44.11 25.72
CA ASP A 18 -28.01 43.51 25.70
C ASP A 18 -28.44 43.08 24.29
N SER A 19 -28.05 43.84 23.26
CA SER A 19 -28.30 43.49 21.86
C SER A 19 -27.47 42.27 21.38
N MET A 20 -26.22 42.11 21.84
CA MET A 20 -25.35 40.99 21.51
C MET A 20 -25.79 39.68 22.17
N ARG A 21 -26.34 39.74 23.39
CA ARG A 21 -26.87 38.56 24.09
C ARG A 21 -28.17 38.03 23.49
N ALA A 22 -28.97 38.86 22.85
CA ALA A 22 -30.15 38.42 22.12
C ALA A 22 -29.83 37.76 20.77
N ILE A 23 -28.79 38.21 20.06
CA ILE A 23 -28.35 37.67 18.77
C ILE A 23 -27.68 36.30 18.96
N VAL A 24 -26.90 36.09 20.03
CA VAL A 24 -26.23 34.81 20.31
C VAL A 24 -27.21 33.66 20.69
N ARG A 25 -28.38 34.02 21.32
CA ARG A 25 -29.37 33.01 21.69
C ARG A 25 -30.26 32.50 20.54
N LEU A 26 -30.31 33.22 19.41
CA LEU A 26 -31.09 32.84 18.22
C LEU A 26 -30.24 32.16 17.13
N ALA A 27 -28.90 32.25 17.19
CA ALA A 27 -28.01 31.71 16.17
C ALA A 27 -27.59 30.24 16.40
N VAL A 28 -27.66 29.71 17.65
CA VAL A 28 -27.20 28.38 18.00
C VAL A 28 -28.07 27.24 17.43
N PRO A 29 -29.40 27.34 17.34
CA PRO A 29 -30.20 26.26 16.73
C PRO A 29 -30.15 26.21 15.19
N LEU A 30 -29.73 27.27 14.49
CA LEU A 30 -29.62 27.24 13.02
C LEU A 30 -28.31 26.60 12.51
N LEU A 31 -27.23 26.66 13.27
CA LEU A 31 -25.96 26.05 12.89
C LEU A 31 -25.94 24.51 13.06
N ALA A 32 -26.73 23.96 13.99
CA ALA A 32 -26.87 22.52 14.18
C ALA A 32 -27.70 21.84 13.06
N ALA A 33 -28.62 22.58 12.41
CA ALA A 33 -29.42 22.06 11.30
C ALA A 33 -28.65 22.11 9.95
N ALA A 34 -27.70 23.05 9.77
CA ALA A 34 -26.91 23.16 8.54
C ALA A 34 -25.81 22.10 8.45
N GLY A 35 -25.33 21.54 9.58
CA GLY A 35 -24.29 20.51 9.61
C GLY A 35 -24.75 19.12 9.14
N ILE A 36 -26.04 18.83 9.21
CA ILE A 36 -26.60 17.51 8.80
C ILE A 36 -26.94 17.46 7.32
N VAL A 37 -27.18 18.61 6.67
CA VAL A 37 -27.55 18.68 5.25
C VAL A 37 -26.33 18.61 4.30
N ALA A 38 -25.10 18.85 4.80
CA ALA A 38 -23.90 18.88 3.96
C ALA A 38 -23.28 17.50 3.67
N LEU A 39 -23.63 16.43 4.43
CA LEU A 39 -23.10 15.09 4.21
C LEU A 39 -23.92 14.26 3.20
N ALA A 40 -25.21 14.54 3.06
CA ALA A 40 -26.07 13.81 2.13
C ALA A 40 -25.76 14.07 0.63
N PRO A 41 -25.44 15.30 0.17
CA PRO A 41 -25.18 15.54 -1.24
C PRO A 41 -23.87 14.94 -1.75
N ALA A 42 -22.84 14.79 -0.91
CA ALA A 42 -21.58 14.20 -1.33
C ALA A 42 -21.68 12.67 -1.55
N ALA A 43 -22.38 11.95 -0.67
CA ALA A 43 -22.61 10.50 -0.83
C ALA A 43 -23.56 10.20 -2.02
N MET A 44 -24.57 11.06 -2.25
CA MET A 44 -25.45 10.93 -3.42
C MET A 44 -24.75 11.26 -4.74
N ALA A 45 -23.81 12.22 -4.74
CA ALA A 45 -23.01 12.57 -5.91
C ALA A 45 -22.03 11.43 -6.27
N GLN A 46 -21.40 10.81 -5.28
CA GLN A 46 -20.51 9.67 -5.49
C GLN A 46 -21.25 8.45 -6.08
N ASN A 47 -22.39 8.09 -5.53
CA ASN A 47 -23.23 7.01 -6.08
C ASN A 47 -23.69 7.28 -7.52
N ASN A 48 -23.96 8.54 -7.88
CA ASN A 48 -24.32 8.90 -9.24
C ASN A 48 -23.12 8.81 -10.19
N SER A 49 -21.92 9.20 -9.74
CA SER A 49 -20.68 9.12 -10.53
C SER A 49 -20.29 7.67 -10.82
N GLU A 50 -20.27 6.80 -9.82
CA GLU A 50 -19.96 5.37 -9.97
C GLU A 50 -21.01 4.66 -10.85
N LYS A 51 -22.31 4.99 -10.69
CA LYS A 51 -23.37 4.44 -11.53
C LYS A 51 -23.22 4.83 -13.00
N GLN A 52 -22.91 6.10 -13.28
CA GLN A 52 -22.68 6.57 -14.65
C GLN A 52 -21.44 5.89 -15.26
N LEU A 53 -20.38 5.73 -14.48
CA LEU A 53 -19.18 5.03 -14.90
C LEU A 53 -19.45 3.55 -15.19
N TYR A 54 -20.25 2.89 -14.35
CA TYR A 54 -20.66 1.51 -14.58
C TYR A 54 -21.50 1.34 -15.88
N GLU A 55 -22.46 2.21 -16.15
CA GLU A 55 -23.23 2.17 -17.40
C GLU A 55 -22.36 2.39 -18.64
N ALA A 56 -21.30 3.19 -18.54
CA ALA A 56 -20.33 3.35 -19.61
C ALA A 56 -19.44 2.10 -19.76
N ALA A 57 -18.91 1.56 -18.66
CA ALA A 57 -18.11 0.34 -18.62
C ALA A 57 -18.86 -0.88 -19.15
N LYS A 58 -20.16 -0.97 -18.85
CA LYS A 58 -21.03 -2.05 -19.34
C LYS A 58 -21.14 -2.09 -20.87
N LYS A 59 -21.03 -0.95 -21.54
CA LYS A 59 -21.00 -0.89 -23.02
C LYS A 59 -19.67 -1.43 -23.57
N GLU A 60 -18.58 -1.33 -22.80
CA GLU A 60 -17.27 -1.87 -23.15
C GLU A 60 -17.18 -3.37 -22.85
N GLY A 61 -17.90 -3.86 -21.83
CA GLY A 61 -18.14 -5.26 -21.52
C GLY A 61 -16.97 -6.02 -20.87
N GLN A 62 -15.76 -5.50 -20.95
CA GLN A 62 -14.57 -6.15 -20.42
C GLN A 62 -13.43 -5.17 -20.19
N LEU A 63 -12.38 -5.66 -19.50
CA LEU A 63 -11.06 -5.02 -19.45
C LEU A 63 -9.94 -6.08 -19.35
N THR A 64 -8.75 -5.71 -19.80
CA THR A 64 -7.52 -6.51 -19.63
C THR A 64 -6.64 -5.89 -18.55
N TRP A 65 -6.27 -6.68 -17.56
CA TRP A 65 -5.41 -6.28 -16.45
C TRP A 65 -4.05 -7.00 -16.52
N TYR A 66 -2.97 -6.26 -16.82
CA TYR A 66 -1.60 -6.78 -16.66
C TYR A 66 -1.17 -6.62 -15.21
N SER A 67 -1.02 -7.74 -14.49
CA SER A 67 -0.72 -7.77 -13.07
C SER A 67 0.70 -8.29 -12.79
N GLY A 68 1.53 -7.42 -12.21
CA GLY A 68 2.84 -7.78 -11.63
C GLY A 68 2.78 -8.19 -10.16
N ILE A 69 1.61 -8.08 -9.51
CA ILE A 69 1.37 -8.38 -8.10
C ILE A 69 0.52 -9.63 -7.93
N LEU A 70 0.42 -10.13 -6.68
CA LEU A 70 -0.42 -11.27 -6.32
C LEU A 70 -0.06 -12.56 -7.10
N ASN A 71 -0.77 -13.64 -6.89
CA ASN A 71 -0.71 -14.84 -7.72
C ASN A 71 -1.93 -14.94 -8.63
N GLN A 72 -1.92 -15.84 -9.62
CA GLN A 72 -3.01 -15.97 -10.57
C GLN A 72 -4.35 -16.24 -9.90
N GLN A 73 -4.39 -17.12 -8.89
CA GLN A 73 -5.62 -17.47 -8.18
C GLN A 73 -6.28 -16.23 -7.53
N ILE A 74 -5.47 -15.36 -6.91
CA ILE A 74 -6.00 -14.13 -6.29
C ILE A 74 -6.43 -13.13 -7.37
N CYS A 75 -5.68 -12.99 -8.46
CA CYS A 75 -6.09 -12.15 -9.59
C CYS A 75 -7.43 -12.60 -10.18
N ASP A 76 -7.64 -13.90 -10.31
CA ASP A 76 -8.92 -14.47 -10.79
C ASP A 76 -10.06 -14.22 -9.79
N GLU A 77 -9.81 -14.35 -8.48
CA GLU A 77 -10.78 -14.03 -7.43
C GLU A 77 -11.18 -12.55 -7.48
N VAL A 78 -10.22 -11.65 -7.65
CA VAL A 78 -10.44 -10.21 -7.81
C VAL A 78 -11.32 -9.94 -9.05
N GLY A 79 -10.99 -10.55 -10.18
CA GLY A 79 -11.77 -10.41 -11.42
C GLY A 79 -13.21 -10.94 -11.28
N GLN A 80 -13.39 -12.07 -10.60
CA GLN A 80 -14.72 -12.65 -10.34
C GLN A 80 -15.55 -11.76 -9.40
N ALA A 81 -14.96 -11.22 -8.34
CA ALA A 81 -15.63 -10.31 -7.42
C ALA A 81 -16.05 -9.02 -8.13
N PHE A 82 -15.15 -8.43 -8.93
CA PHE A 82 -15.49 -7.28 -9.76
C PHE A 82 -16.67 -7.57 -10.71
N SER A 83 -16.62 -8.66 -11.45
CA SER A 83 -17.69 -9.03 -12.40
C SER A 83 -19.02 -9.34 -11.71
N LYS A 84 -18.97 -9.85 -10.47
CA LYS A 84 -20.16 -10.06 -9.64
C LYS A 84 -20.76 -8.73 -9.16
N LYS A 85 -19.92 -7.76 -8.77
CA LYS A 85 -20.34 -6.42 -8.35
C LYS A 85 -20.88 -5.60 -9.53
N TYR A 86 -20.29 -5.76 -10.70
CA TYR A 86 -20.62 -5.04 -11.93
C TYR A 86 -20.99 -6.01 -13.08
N PRO A 87 -22.19 -6.63 -13.05
CA PRO A 87 -22.62 -7.59 -14.06
C PRO A 87 -22.55 -7.00 -15.47
N GLY A 88 -21.99 -7.78 -16.41
CA GLY A 88 -21.78 -7.36 -17.79
C GLY A 88 -20.42 -6.69 -18.05
N VAL A 89 -19.54 -6.61 -17.04
CA VAL A 89 -18.14 -6.20 -17.22
C VAL A 89 -17.22 -7.29 -16.68
N SER A 90 -16.42 -7.90 -17.54
CA SER A 90 -15.47 -8.96 -17.18
C SER A 90 -14.03 -8.44 -17.05
N VAL A 91 -13.21 -9.12 -16.23
CA VAL A 91 -11.78 -8.83 -16.09
C VAL A 91 -10.98 -9.98 -16.65
N HIS A 92 -10.12 -9.70 -17.63
CA HIS A 92 -9.14 -10.65 -18.12
C HIS A 92 -7.78 -10.33 -17.47
N ALA A 93 -7.46 -11.05 -16.39
CA ALA A 93 -6.22 -10.86 -15.65
C ALA A 93 -5.06 -11.65 -16.28
N ILE A 94 -4.01 -10.98 -16.70
CA ILE A 94 -2.77 -11.58 -17.21
C ILE A 94 -1.69 -11.39 -16.14
N LYS A 95 -1.49 -12.41 -15.31
CA LYS A 95 -0.48 -12.43 -14.26
C LYS A 95 0.88 -12.84 -14.82
N THR A 96 1.88 -12.01 -14.57
CA THR A 96 3.30 -12.31 -14.85
C THR A 96 4.21 -11.52 -13.88
N THR A 97 5.52 -11.48 -14.09
CA THR A 97 6.40 -10.59 -13.33
C THR A 97 6.24 -9.15 -13.80
N SER A 98 6.46 -8.18 -12.91
CA SER A 98 6.36 -6.76 -13.23
C SER A 98 7.21 -6.37 -14.44
N GLN A 99 8.44 -6.89 -14.55
CA GLN A 99 9.34 -6.66 -15.67
C GLN A 99 8.78 -7.19 -16.99
N VAL A 100 8.26 -8.42 -16.99
CA VAL A 100 7.68 -9.04 -18.20
C VAL A 100 6.42 -8.30 -18.62
N ALA A 101 5.54 -7.94 -17.67
CA ALA A 101 4.34 -7.16 -17.94
C ALA A 101 4.70 -5.78 -18.54
N PHE A 102 5.70 -5.11 -17.98
CA PHE A 102 6.16 -3.82 -18.48
C PHE A 102 6.75 -3.91 -19.89
N GLN A 103 7.63 -4.90 -20.16
CA GLN A 103 8.20 -5.09 -21.49
C GLN A 103 7.13 -5.43 -22.52
N ARG A 104 6.15 -6.26 -22.16
CA ARG A 104 5.01 -6.56 -23.03
C ARG A 104 4.20 -5.30 -23.34
N LEU A 105 3.88 -4.50 -22.31
CA LEU A 105 3.17 -3.24 -22.50
C LEU A 105 3.92 -2.29 -23.46
N LEU A 106 5.26 -2.17 -23.34
CA LEU A 106 6.05 -1.35 -24.25
C LEU A 106 6.05 -1.89 -25.69
N GLN A 107 6.00 -3.23 -25.87
CA GLN A 107 5.87 -3.84 -27.19
C GLN A 107 4.49 -3.57 -27.79
N ASP A 108 3.41 -3.71 -27.02
CA ASP A 108 2.05 -3.39 -27.43
C ASP A 108 1.94 -1.93 -27.88
N GLN A 109 2.46 -1.00 -27.08
CA GLN A 109 2.52 0.44 -27.41
C GLN A 109 3.29 0.71 -28.72
N LYS A 110 4.42 0.04 -28.91
CA LYS A 110 5.23 0.18 -30.14
C LYS A 110 4.52 -0.38 -31.37
N ALA A 111 3.72 -1.41 -31.20
CA ALA A 111 2.88 -1.99 -32.25
C ALA A 111 1.64 -1.13 -32.57
N GLY A 112 1.32 -0.13 -31.75
CA GLY A 112 0.15 0.73 -31.92
C GLY A 112 -1.16 0.06 -31.46
N ASP A 113 -1.08 -1.04 -30.71
CA ASP A 113 -2.23 -1.78 -30.19
C ASP A 113 -2.06 -2.04 -28.67
N THR A 114 -2.75 -1.27 -27.86
CA THR A 114 -2.66 -1.31 -26.40
C THR A 114 -3.59 -2.37 -25.85
N LEU A 115 -3.08 -3.58 -25.62
CA LEU A 115 -3.88 -4.70 -25.13
C LEU A 115 -4.24 -4.57 -23.63
N SER A 116 -3.42 -3.89 -22.83
CA SER A 116 -3.65 -3.71 -21.40
C SER A 116 -4.43 -2.43 -21.14
N ASP A 117 -5.58 -2.52 -20.47
CA ASP A 117 -6.35 -1.37 -20.00
C ASP A 117 -5.79 -0.85 -18.66
N VAL A 118 -5.44 -1.79 -17.75
CA VAL A 118 -4.85 -1.48 -16.44
C VAL A 118 -3.54 -2.25 -16.27
N PHE A 119 -2.50 -1.52 -15.87
CA PHE A 119 -1.17 -2.07 -15.57
C PHE A 119 -0.85 -1.90 -14.09
N THR A 120 -0.49 -3.00 -13.42
CA THR A 120 -0.06 -3.02 -12.03
C THR A 120 1.35 -3.59 -11.92
N THR A 121 2.20 -2.93 -11.13
CA THR A 121 3.61 -3.28 -10.99
C THR A 121 4.09 -3.16 -9.55
N THR A 122 5.12 -3.92 -9.18
CA THR A 122 5.88 -3.75 -7.93
C THR A 122 7.06 -2.78 -8.08
N ASP A 123 7.22 -2.16 -9.25
CA ASP A 123 8.32 -1.24 -9.54
C ASP A 123 7.73 0.11 -9.98
N GLU A 124 7.75 1.09 -9.06
CA GLU A 124 7.20 2.43 -9.30
C GLU A 124 7.88 3.14 -10.48
N SER A 125 9.15 2.79 -10.81
CA SER A 125 9.87 3.37 -11.94
C SER A 125 9.18 3.10 -13.29
N HIS A 126 8.45 1.97 -13.41
CA HIS A 126 7.67 1.64 -14.60
C HIS A 126 6.56 2.67 -14.87
N VAL A 127 5.75 2.98 -13.85
CA VAL A 127 4.66 3.96 -14.01
C VAL A 127 5.20 5.39 -14.10
N ALA A 128 6.29 5.71 -13.42
CA ALA A 128 6.98 6.99 -13.58
C ALA A 128 7.50 7.18 -15.02
N TYR A 129 8.10 6.14 -15.60
CA TYR A 129 8.51 6.14 -17.02
C TYR A 129 7.31 6.34 -17.97
N LEU A 130 6.22 5.57 -17.77
CA LEU A 130 5.02 5.68 -18.60
C LEU A 130 4.39 7.08 -18.50
N LYS A 131 4.32 7.65 -17.29
CA LYS A 131 3.88 9.02 -17.05
C LYS A 131 4.74 10.02 -17.80
N GLY A 132 6.08 9.93 -17.69
CA GLY A 132 7.04 10.79 -18.39
C GLY A 132 6.94 10.70 -19.92
N LYS A 133 6.46 9.58 -20.46
CA LYS A 133 6.18 9.38 -21.89
C LYS A 133 4.75 9.75 -22.30
N ASN A 134 3.92 10.28 -21.38
CA ASN A 134 2.50 10.60 -21.62
C ASN A 134 1.68 9.38 -22.10
N LEU A 135 1.96 8.21 -21.52
CA LEU A 135 1.32 6.93 -21.84
C LEU A 135 0.29 6.49 -20.77
N LEU A 136 -0.07 7.37 -19.85
CA LEU A 136 -1.09 7.10 -18.81
C LEU A 136 -2.29 8.02 -18.97
N ILE A 137 -3.45 7.54 -18.51
CA ILE A 137 -4.67 8.32 -18.33
C ILE A 137 -4.71 8.81 -16.88
N LYS A 138 -4.90 10.12 -16.69
CA LYS A 138 -5.13 10.70 -15.38
C LYS A 138 -6.50 10.28 -14.86
N TYR A 139 -6.54 9.65 -13.70
CA TYR A 139 -7.78 9.30 -13.00
C TYR A 139 -7.51 9.08 -11.52
N VAL A 140 -8.22 9.77 -10.64
CA VAL A 140 -8.14 9.61 -9.19
C VAL A 140 -9.38 8.86 -8.73
N PRO A 141 -9.25 7.62 -8.24
CA PRO A 141 -10.38 6.87 -7.71
C PRO A 141 -11.00 7.58 -6.51
N GLU A 142 -12.31 7.75 -6.48
CA GLU A 142 -13.00 8.34 -5.33
C GLU A 142 -12.89 7.46 -4.08
N ASN A 143 -12.84 6.14 -4.27
CA ASN A 143 -12.68 5.15 -3.21
C ASN A 143 -11.30 5.20 -2.52
N GLU A 144 -10.29 5.85 -3.13
CA GLU A 144 -8.99 6.09 -2.49
C GLU A 144 -9.12 6.85 -1.16
N LYS A 145 -10.15 7.68 -1.00
CA LYS A 145 -10.45 8.38 0.26
C LYS A 145 -10.70 7.43 1.44
N GLY A 146 -11.14 6.21 1.16
CA GLY A 146 -11.35 5.15 2.15
C GLY A 146 -10.10 4.34 2.50
N MET A 147 -9.05 4.42 1.70
CA MET A 147 -7.79 3.70 1.96
C MET A 147 -7.06 4.28 3.17
N SER A 148 -6.12 3.53 3.72
CA SER A 148 -5.22 4.01 4.77
C SER A 148 -4.47 5.27 4.32
N LYS A 149 -4.31 6.23 5.24
CA LYS A 149 -3.68 7.53 4.93
C LYS A 149 -2.26 7.40 4.36
N VAL A 150 -1.52 6.37 4.78
CA VAL A 150 -0.15 6.12 4.34
C VAL A 150 -0.04 5.68 2.88
N LEU A 151 -1.17 5.34 2.23
CA LEU A 151 -1.24 4.87 0.85
C LEU A 151 -1.80 5.90 -0.14
N ARG A 152 -2.35 7.00 0.35
CA ARG A 152 -3.03 7.98 -0.50
C ARG A 152 -2.03 8.94 -1.14
N GLY A 153 -2.30 9.32 -2.38
CA GLY A 153 -1.54 10.37 -3.07
C GLY A 153 -0.11 9.96 -3.40
N LEU A 154 0.13 8.68 -3.73
CA LEU A 154 1.44 8.21 -4.20
C LEU A 154 1.92 9.03 -5.40
N ASP A 155 1.05 9.28 -6.36
CA ASP A 155 1.28 10.25 -7.44
C ASP A 155 0.40 11.51 -7.23
N PRO A 156 1.00 12.67 -6.86
CA PRO A 156 0.24 13.91 -6.67
C PRO A 156 -0.50 14.39 -7.92
N ASP A 157 -0.04 13.99 -9.11
CA ASP A 157 -0.69 14.34 -10.38
C ASP A 157 -1.87 13.43 -10.72
N GLY A 158 -2.03 12.29 -10.03
CA GLY A 158 -3.18 11.38 -10.15
C GLY A 158 -3.17 10.50 -11.40
N PHE A 159 -2.00 10.07 -11.88
CA PHE A 159 -1.87 9.12 -12.99
C PHE A 159 -1.77 7.66 -12.55
N TYR A 160 -1.34 7.41 -11.30
CA TYR A 160 -1.26 6.06 -10.74
C TYR A 160 -1.52 6.09 -9.23
N HIS A 161 -2.03 4.99 -8.71
CA HIS A 161 -2.50 4.85 -7.32
C HIS A 161 -2.06 3.50 -6.74
N VAL A 162 -1.89 3.44 -5.43
CA VAL A 162 -1.56 2.18 -4.75
C VAL A 162 -2.69 1.19 -4.89
N SER A 163 -2.38 -0.03 -5.33
CA SER A 163 -3.33 -1.15 -5.37
C SER A 163 -2.84 -2.40 -4.63
N TRP A 164 -1.61 -2.41 -4.17
CA TRP A 164 -1.04 -3.44 -3.32
C TRP A 164 0.15 -2.88 -2.55
N VAL A 165 0.55 -3.54 -1.47
CA VAL A 165 1.76 -3.19 -0.71
C VAL A 165 2.61 -4.42 -0.47
N GLY A 166 3.88 -4.35 -0.84
CA GLY A 166 4.91 -5.27 -0.42
C GLY A 166 5.38 -4.91 0.98
N LEU A 167 5.38 -5.87 1.90
CA LEU A 167 5.93 -5.69 3.24
C LEU A 167 7.12 -6.62 3.46
N VAL A 168 8.15 -6.11 4.13
CA VAL A 168 9.21 -6.93 4.72
C VAL A 168 9.21 -6.70 6.23
N THR A 169 9.11 -7.79 6.97
CA THR A 169 9.12 -7.85 8.43
C THR A 169 10.19 -8.82 8.89
N ILE A 170 10.29 -9.02 10.20
CA ILE A 170 11.10 -10.11 10.76
C ILE A 170 10.20 -11.33 10.94
N VAL A 171 10.57 -12.43 10.28
CA VAL A 171 9.88 -13.72 10.41
C VAL A 171 10.78 -14.67 11.19
N TYR A 172 10.20 -15.46 12.09
CA TYR A 172 10.94 -16.45 12.86
C TYR A 172 10.16 -17.75 13.03
N ASN A 173 10.90 -18.85 13.24
CA ASN A 173 10.33 -20.16 13.53
C ASN A 173 10.16 -20.28 15.06
N LYS A 174 8.91 -20.25 15.55
CA LYS A 174 8.58 -20.30 16.99
C LYS A 174 8.83 -21.66 17.66
N SER A 175 9.13 -22.72 16.89
CA SER A 175 9.60 -23.97 17.46
C SER A 175 11.11 -23.98 17.76
N LYS A 176 11.85 -23.01 17.23
CA LYS A 176 13.29 -22.82 17.41
C LYS A 176 13.63 -21.62 18.30
N VAL A 177 12.81 -20.58 18.22
CA VAL A 177 13.06 -19.29 18.88
C VAL A 177 11.79 -18.89 19.65
N SER A 178 11.91 -18.67 20.94
CA SER A 178 10.80 -18.16 21.76
C SER A 178 10.44 -16.73 21.31
N GLU A 179 9.22 -16.30 21.59
CA GLU A 179 8.81 -14.92 21.31
C GLU A 179 9.71 -13.90 22.03
N ALA A 180 10.08 -14.18 23.29
CA ALA A 180 10.97 -13.32 24.08
C ALA A 180 12.36 -13.17 23.44
N ASP A 181 12.92 -14.24 22.89
CA ASP A 181 14.25 -14.27 22.29
C ASP A 181 14.30 -13.83 20.82
N SER A 182 13.12 -13.73 20.18
CA SER A 182 13.05 -13.36 18.75
C SER A 182 13.51 -11.92 18.51
N PRO A 183 14.12 -11.64 17.34
CA PRO A 183 14.54 -10.27 17.00
C PRO A 183 13.34 -9.32 16.99
N LYS A 184 13.47 -8.16 17.63
CA LYS A 184 12.39 -7.14 17.70
C LYS A 184 12.63 -5.97 16.78
N ASP A 185 13.87 -5.81 16.29
CA ASP A 185 14.24 -4.75 15.36
C ASP A 185 15.31 -5.22 14.38
N TRP A 186 15.54 -4.44 13.31
CA TRP A 186 16.49 -4.78 12.26
C TRP A 186 17.92 -5.01 12.79
N PRO A 187 18.47 -4.16 13.70
CA PRO A 187 19.79 -4.41 14.25
C PRO A 187 19.94 -5.73 15.00
N ASP A 188 18.83 -6.27 15.56
CA ASP A 188 18.87 -7.53 16.30
C ASP A 188 19.21 -8.72 15.42
N LEU A 189 18.94 -8.63 14.11
CA LEU A 189 19.31 -9.67 13.13
C LEU A 189 20.83 -9.81 12.98
N ALA A 190 21.61 -8.76 13.31
CA ALA A 190 23.06 -8.79 13.25
C ALA A 190 23.73 -9.30 14.54
N ASN A 191 22.96 -9.84 15.51
CA ASN A 191 23.48 -10.44 16.73
C ASN A 191 24.13 -11.79 16.43
N GLU A 192 25.30 -12.06 17.03
CA GLU A 192 26.08 -13.30 16.81
C GLU A 192 25.31 -14.59 17.19
N LYS A 193 24.31 -14.51 18.07
CA LYS A 193 23.44 -15.66 18.37
C LYS A 193 22.75 -16.26 17.15
N TRP A 194 22.63 -15.49 16.05
CA TRP A 194 22.02 -15.93 14.80
C TRP A 194 23.01 -16.52 13.81
N LYS A 195 24.24 -16.79 14.20
CA LYS A 195 25.23 -17.46 13.36
C LYS A 195 24.70 -18.80 12.86
N ASN A 196 24.71 -19.01 11.53
CA ASN A 196 24.10 -20.15 10.83
C ASN A 196 22.56 -20.29 11.04
N GLN A 197 21.86 -19.24 11.52
CA GLN A 197 20.43 -19.28 11.83
C GLN A 197 19.60 -18.29 11.02
N ILE A 198 20.21 -17.48 10.17
CA ILE A 198 19.55 -16.44 9.42
C ILE A 198 19.44 -16.77 7.94
N GLY A 199 18.29 -16.45 7.32
CA GLY A 199 18.07 -16.54 5.88
C GLY A 199 17.74 -15.18 5.27
N PHE A 200 18.13 -14.95 4.01
CA PHE A 200 17.80 -13.74 3.24
C PHE A 200 17.34 -14.08 1.83
N GLY A 201 16.57 -13.17 1.21
CA GLY A 201 16.51 -13.03 -0.23
C GLY A 201 17.68 -12.21 -0.78
N SER A 202 17.84 -12.17 -2.09
CA SER A 202 18.88 -11.36 -2.75
C SER A 202 18.29 -10.16 -3.51
N PRO A 203 18.86 -8.96 -3.36
CA PRO A 203 18.46 -7.78 -4.12
C PRO A 203 18.72 -7.90 -5.63
N ASN A 204 19.57 -8.86 -6.03
CA ASN A 204 19.85 -9.13 -7.44
C ASN A 204 18.65 -9.77 -8.16
N TYR A 205 17.76 -10.44 -7.42
CA TYR A 205 16.63 -11.19 -7.99
C TYR A 205 15.26 -10.69 -7.52
N SER A 206 15.18 -10.06 -6.34
CA SER A 206 13.92 -9.59 -5.73
C SER A 206 13.92 -8.08 -5.60
N GLY A 207 12.96 -7.42 -6.27
CA GLY A 207 12.75 -5.97 -6.14
C GLY A 207 12.46 -5.56 -4.70
N LEU A 208 11.56 -6.28 -4.01
CA LEU A 208 11.21 -5.98 -2.61
C LEU A 208 12.41 -6.12 -1.65
N ILE A 209 13.28 -7.12 -1.85
CA ILE A 209 14.54 -7.21 -1.10
C ILE A 209 15.49 -6.09 -1.50
N GLY A 210 15.49 -5.67 -2.77
CA GLY A 210 16.24 -4.50 -3.22
C GLY A 210 15.85 -3.24 -2.46
N VAL A 211 14.56 -2.95 -2.36
CA VAL A 211 14.04 -1.79 -1.61
C VAL A 211 14.37 -1.91 -0.11
N TRP A 212 14.23 -3.11 0.48
CA TRP A 212 14.65 -3.37 1.87
C TRP A 212 16.16 -3.10 2.05
N THR A 213 16.98 -3.52 1.10
CA THR A 213 18.42 -3.31 1.16
C THR A 213 18.77 -1.83 1.08
N VAL A 214 18.09 -1.03 0.25
CA VAL A 214 18.24 0.43 0.22
C VAL A 214 17.89 1.03 1.58
N ALA A 215 16.74 0.66 2.16
CA ALA A 215 16.28 1.17 3.45
C ALA A 215 17.27 0.88 4.58
N MET A 216 17.78 -0.34 4.65
CA MET A 216 18.75 -0.74 5.68
C MET A 216 20.12 -0.07 5.48
N GLN A 217 20.55 0.11 4.22
CA GLN A 217 21.76 0.88 3.89
C GLN A 217 21.64 2.34 4.37
N GLN A 218 20.49 2.97 4.17
CA GLN A 218 20.24 4.34 4.64
C GLN A 218 20.24 4.44 6.15
N ALA A 219 19.63 3.46 6.84
CA ALA A 219 19.49 3.48 8.29
C ALA A 219 20.78 3.08 9.04
N TYR A 220 21.51 2.09 8.55
CA TYR A 220 22.60 1.44 9.30
C TYR A 220 23.94 1.38 8.56
N GLY A 221 24.01 1.83 7.31
CA GLY A 221 25.21 1.76 6.49
C GLY A 221 25.57 0.33 6.06
N TRP A 222 26.65 0.20 5.25
CA TRP A 222 27.08 -1.10 4.73
C TRP A 222 27.66 -2.03 5.80
N ALA A 223 28.21 -1.47 6.88
CA ALA A 223 28.71 -2.24 8.01
C ALA A 223 27.66 -3.18 8.63
N TYR A 224 26.37 -2.88 8.48
CA TYR A 224 25.29 -3.77 8.88
C TYR A 224 25.31 -5.07 8.07
N TYR A 225 25.47 -5.00 6.75
CA TYR A 225 25.55 -6.17 5.88
C TYR A 225 26.82 -6.97 6.07
N GLU A 226 27.94 -6.31 6.34
CA GLU A 226 29.20 -7.01 6.69
C GLU A 226 29.07 -7.82 7.98
N LYS A 227 28.34 -7.29 8.99
CA LYS A 227 28.01 -8.05 10.20
C LYS A 227 27.11 -9.23 9.88
N LEU A 228 26.07 -9.04 9.07
CA LEU A 228 25.17 -10.12 8.66
C LEU A 228 25.90 -11.21 7.88
N ASN A 229 26.83 -10.85 7.00
CA ASN A 229 27.65 -11.83 6.26
C ASN A 229 28.49 -12.71 7.18
N LYS A 230 29.07 -12.15 8.26
CA LYS A 230 29.84 -12.92 9.25
C LYS A 230 29.01 -13.99 9.97
N LEU A 231 27.67 -13.86 9.94
CA LEU A 231 26.77 -14.85 10.52
C LEU A 231 26.51 -16.07 9.60
N ASN A 232 27.16 -16.14 8.45
CA ASN A 232 26.97 -17.21 7.47
C ASN A 232 25.50 -17.42 7.10
N PRO A 233 24.82 -16.40 6.55
CA PRO A 233 23.42 -16.49 6.18
C PRO A 233 23.22 -17.43 4.99
N LEU A 234 22.02 -18.05 4.92
CA LEU A 234 21.59 -18.72 3.71
C LEU A 234 20.89 -17.71 2.80
N ILE A 235 21.46 -17.50 1.61
CA ILE A 235 20.93 -16.52 0.64
C ILE A 235 20.08 -17.24 -0.41
N GLY A 236 18.79 -16.93 -0.45
CA GLY A 236 17.85 -17.32 -1.49
C GLY A 236 17.74 -16.26 -2.58
N ARG A 237 16.82 -16.44 -3.53
CA ARG A 237 16.56 -15.49 -4.63
C ARG A 237 15.48 -14.47 -4.27
N SER A 238 14.35 -14.93 -3.76
CA SER A 238 13.15 -14.12 -3.51
C SER A 238 13.00 -13.72 -2.05
N VAL A 239 12.04 -12.86 -1.75
CA VAL A 239 11.61 -12.52 -0.39
C VAL A 239 10.91 -13.69 0.31
N ASP A 240 10.46 -14.69 -0.46
CA ASP A 240 9.73 -15.86 0.04
C ASP A 240 10.63 -17.09 0.26
N ASP A 241 11.82 -17.15 -0.34
CA ASP A 241 12.75 -18.28 -0.14
C ASP A 241 13.13 -18.46 1.34
N PRO A 242 13.37 -17.38 2.13
CA PRO A 242 13.58 -17.51 3.57
C PRO A 242 12.45 -18.22 4.30
N ILE A 243 11.19 -18.05 3.86
CA ILE A 243 10.03 -18.73 4.46
C ILE A 243 10.16 -20.26 4.35
N THR A 244 10.67 -20.74 3.24
CA THR A 244 10.89 -22.18 3.02
C THR A 244 11.93 -22.74 3.99
N VAL A 245 13.06 -22.07 4.15
CA VAL A 245 14.14 -22.54 5.05
C VAL A 245 13.79 -22.38 6.53
N LEU A 246 12.91 -21.42 6.86
CA LEU A 246 12.33 -21.31 8.21
C LEU A 246 11.33 -22.44 8.48
N ASN A 247 10.50 -22.83 7.50
CA ASN A 247 9.55 -23.93 7.62
C ASN A 247 10.26 -25.27 7.86
N SER A 248 11.34 -25.54 7.16
CA SER A 248 12.14 -26.76 7.36
C SER A 248 12.92 -26.75 8.69
N GLY A 249 13.04 -25.60 9.35
CA GLY A 249 13.89 -25.42 10.53
C GLY A 249 15.37 -25.38 10.23
N GLU A 250 15.78 -25.27 8.96
CA GLU A 250 17.18 -25.09 8.57
C GLU A 250 17.73 -23.74 9.04
N ARG A 251 16.88 -22.72 9.04
CA ARG A 251 17.15 -21.40 9.61
C ARG A 251 16.05 -21.02 10.59
N SER A 252 16.32 -20.07 11.46
CA SER A 252 15.42 -19.72 12.57
C SER A 252 14.80 -18.33 12.42
N VAL A 253 15.49 -17.37 11.78
CA VAL A 253 15.06 -15.97 11.62
C VAL A 253 15.37 -15.46 10.23
N ALA A 254 14.57 -14.50 9.74
CA ALA A 254 14.78 -13.88 8.44
C ALA A 254 14.03 -12.55 8.31
N PRO A 255 14.53 -11.57 7.54
CA PRO A 255 13.65 -10.63 6.87
C PRO A 255 12.82 -11.37 5.84
N GLY A 256 11.50 -11.18 5.85
CA GLY A 256 10.59 -11.92 4.97
C GLY A 256 9.23 -11.26 4.81
N ASN A 257 8.48 -11.75 3.83
CA ASN A 257 7.12 -11.29 3.55
C ASN A 257 6.15 -11.83 4.62
N PRO A 258 5.47 -10.97 5.41
CA PRO A 258 4.52 -11.39 6.42
C PRO A 258 3.33 -12.17 5.85
N ALA A 259 2.83 -11.82 4.65
CA ALA A 259 1.73 -12.52 4.02
C ALA A 259 2.08 -14.00 3.75
N SER A 260 3.28 -14.27 3.28
CA SER A 260 3.77 -15.65 3.07
C SER A 260 3.97 -16.39 4.40
N ALA A 261 4.43 -15.70 5.45
CA ALA A 261 4.54 -16.27 6.78
C ALA A 261 3.16 -16.63 7.36
N PHE A 262 2.17 -15.75 7.24
CA PHE A 262 0.79 -16.02 7.71
C PHE A 262 0.13 -17.15 6.93
N ARG A 263 0.27 -17.19 5.60
CA ARG A 263 -0.21 -18.33 4.80
C ARG A 263 0.44 -19.64 5.22
N SER A 264 1.72 -19.59 5.54
CA SER A 264 2.47 -20.76 6.02
C SER A 264 1.98 -21.19 7.41
N ALA A 265 1.81 -20.25 8.34
CA ALA A 265 1.28 -20.51 9.68
C ALA A 265 -0.15 -21.08 9.63
N LYS A 266 -1.01 -20.58 8.72
CA LYS A 266 -2.36 -21.11 8.50
C LYS A 266 -2.37 -22.57 8.06
N ARG A 267 -1.29 -23.03 7.41
CA ARG A 267 -1.07 -24.44 7.04
C ARG A 267 -0.43 -25.29 8.15
N GLY A 268 -0.24 -24.72 9.34
CA GLY A 268 0.29 -25.44 10.52
C GLY A 268 1.80 -25.30 10.72
N ASN A 269 2.53 -24.57 9.85
CA ASN A 269 3.95 -24.36 10.04
C ASN A 269 4.23 -23.40 11.23
N PRO A 270 5.31 -23.57 11.98
CA PRO A 270 5.56 -22.85 13.23
C PRO A 270 6.18 -21.47 12.98
N LEU A 271 5.62 -20.67 12.08
CA LEU A 271 6.11 -19.33 11.78
C LEU A 271 5.36 -18.26 12.56
N ALA A 272 6.08 -17.20 12.92
CA ALA A 272 5.54 -15.99 13.50
C ALA A 272 6.25 -14.75 12.94
N VAL A 273 5.62 -13.58 13.10
CA VAL A 273 6.05 -12.31 12.54
C VAL A 273 6.26 -11.31 13.66
N ASN A 274 7.41 -10.63 13.67
CA ASN A 274 7.63 -9.42 14.45
C ASN A 274 7.68 -8.21 13.53
N TYR A 275 6.94 -7.17 13.88
CA TYR A 275 6.99 -5.87 13.23
C TYR A 275 8.12 -5.05 13.86
N PRO A 276 9.19 -4.70 13.11
CA PRO A 276 10.34 -4.02 13.67
C PRO A 276 9.98 -2.68 14.31
N THR A 277 10.57 -2.38 15.47
CA THR A 277 10.27 -1.17 16.23
C THR A 277 10.75 0.11 15.54
N SER A 278 11.81 0.03 14.73
CA SER A 278 12.28 1.12 13.87
C SER A 278 11.37 1.36 12.65
N GLY A 279 10.62 0.34 12.23
CA GLY A 279 9.63 0.39 11.16
C GLY A 279 9.67 -0.83 10.22
N THR A 280 8.49 -1.24 9.78
CA THR A 280 8.31 -2.27 8.73
C THR A 280 8.64 -1.67 7.38
N LEU A 281 9.39 -2.37 6.53
CA LEU A 281 9.54 -1.91 5.16
C LEU A 281 8.20 -2.04 4.44
N MET A 282 7.77 -0.97 3.79
CA MET A 282 6.59 -0.91 2.94
C MET A 282 7.00 -0.42 1.54
N ASP A 283 6.66 -1.20 0.54
CA ASP A 283 6.86 -0.89 -0.87
C ASP A 283 5.49 -0.78 -1.56
N PRO A 284 4.98 0.45 -1.80
CA PRO A 284 3.70 0.66 -2.46
C PRO A 284 3.77 0.20 -3.92
N SER A 285 2.81 -0.60 -4.34
CA SER A 285 2.73 -1.10 -5.71
C SER A 285 1.61 -0.40 -6.47
N PRO A 286 1.94 0.40 -7.49
CA PRO A 286 0.99 1.20 -8.23
C PRO A 286 0.23 0.42 -9.29
N SER A 287 -1.02 0.87 -9.52
CA SER A 287 -1.81 0.60 -10.73
C SER A 287 -2.06 1.89 -11.50
N ALA A 288 -2.10 1.78 -12.82
CA ALA A 288 -2.34 2.89 -13.74
C ALA A 288 -3.23 2.46 -14.91
N ILE A 289 -3.99 3.40 -15.45
CA ILE A 289 -4.76 3.21 -16.69
C ILE A 289 -3.88 3.62 -17.88
N ILE A 290 -3.78 2.75 -18.86
CA ILE A 290 -2.91 2.96 -20.02
C ILE A 290 -3.61 3.83 -21.06
N LYS A 291 -2.89 4.81 -21.59
CA LYS A 291 -3.37 5.67 -22.69
C LYS A 291 -3.48 4.83 -23.96
N GLY A 292 -4.63 4.91 -24.62
CA GLY A 292 -4.97 4.04 -25.76
C GLY A 292 -5.65 2.74 -25.35
N ALA A 293 -5.96 2.56 -24.04
CA ALA A 293 -6.79 1.46 -23.54
C ALA A 293 -8.09 1.32 -24.34
N HIS A 294 -8.47 0.10 -24.71
CA HIS A 294 -9.68 -0.17 -25.48
C HIS A 294 -10.94 -0.01 -24.62
N HIS A 295 -10.82 -0.17 -23.30
CA HIS A 295 -11.93 -0.16 -22.33
C HIS A 295 -11.69 0.86 -21.20
N PRO A 296 -11.58 2.17 -21.52
CA PRO A 296 -11.15 3.18 -20.54
C PRO A 296 -12.15 3.39 -19.39
N ASN A 297 -13.46 3.17 -19.61
CA ASN A 297 -14.45 3.29 -18.54
C ASN A 297 -14.44 2.07 -17.63
N ALA A 298 -14.30 0.87 -18.19
CA ALA A 298 -14.12 -0.35 -17.41
C ALA A 298 -12.80 -0.30 -16.59
N ALA A 299 -11.73 0.25 -17.17
CA ALA A 299 -10.47 0.49 -16.45
C ALA A 299 -10.64 1.44 -15.27
N LYS A 300 -11.33 2.57 -15.44
CA LYS A 300 -11.65 3.51 -14.33
C LYS A 300 -12.48 2.84 -13.24
N LEU A 301 -13.52 2.10 -13.63
CA LEU A 301 -14.38 1.36 -12.70
C LEU A 301 -13.57 0.30 -11.92
N PHE A 302 -12.61 -0.35 -12.59
CA PHE A 302 -11.72 -1.31 -11.95
C PHE A 302 -10.74 -0.62 -10.97
N MET A 303 -10.25 0.58 -11.29
CA MET A 303 -9.45 1.37 -10.34
C MET A 303 -10.25 1.76 -9.09
N GLU A 304 -11.55 2.11 -9.22
CA GLU A 304 -12.45 2.28 -8.06
C GLU A 304 -12.52 1.00 -7.21
N PHE A 305 -12.67 -0.15 -7.86
CA PHE A 305 -12.75 -1.44 -7.17
C PHE A 305 -11.43 -1.79 -6.44
N LEU A 306 -10.27 -1.53 -7.04
CA LEU A 306 -8.96 -1.77 -6.40
C LEU A 306 -8.71 -0.88 -5.16
N ALA A 307 -9.49 0.18 -4.98
CA ALA A 307 -9.47 1.04 -3.79
C ALA A 307 -10.65 0.78 -2.83
N ASP A 308 -11.55 -0.16 -3.18
CA ASP A 308 -12.77 -0.44 -2.43
C ASP A 308 -12.53 -1.40 -1.24
N LYS A 309 -13.54 -1.46 -0.38
CA LYS A 309 -13.58 -2.35 0.79
C LYS A 309 -13.54 -3.82 0.39
N GLU A 310 -14.33 -4.21 -0.61
CA GLU A 310 -14.42 -5.60 -1.09
C GLU A 310 -13.06 -6.12 -1.58
N TYR A 311 -12.31 -5.31 -2.32
CA TYR A 311 -10.96 -5.68 -2.72
C TYR A 311 -10.03 -5.87 -1.52
N SER A 312 -10.07 -4.97 -0.54
CA SER A 312 -9.29 -5.11 0.69
C SER A 312 -9.68 -6.35 1.50
N GLU A 313 -10.96 -6.75 1.51
CA GLU A 313 -11.45 -7.99 2.12
C GLU A 313 -10.90 -9.24 1.41
N ILE A 314 -10.81 -9.20 0.06
CA ILE A 314 -10.16 -10.27 -0.72
C ILE A 314 -8.68 -10.38 -0.36
N LEU A 315 -7.97 -9.26 -0.25
CA LEU A 315 -6.58 -9.24 0.19
C LEU A 315 -6.42 -9.89 1.57
N ALA A 316 -7.20 -9.44 2.56
CA ALA A 316 -7.14 -9.97 3.94
C ALA A 316 -7.46 -11.47 4.01
N LYS A 317 -8.49 -11.95 3.29
CA LYS A 317 -8.85 -13.37 3.16
C LYS A 317 -7.68 -14.23 2.67
N ASN A 318 -6.88 -13.69 1.75
CA ASN A 318 -5.72 -14.33 1.15
C ASN A 318 -4.42 -14.08 1.93
N SER A 319 -4.53 -13.58 3.16
CA SER A 319 -3.40 -13.24 4.05
C SER A 319 -2.53 -12.08 3.53
N GLU A 320 -2.99 -11.34 2.54
CA GLU A 320 -2.38 -10.11 2.08
C GLU A 320 -2.79 -8.92 2.96
N GLN A 321 -2.02 -7.85 2.91
CA GLN A 321 -2.31 -6.63 3.67
C GLN A 321 -3.52 -5.90 3.06
N PRO A 322 -4.63 -5.68 3.79
CA PRO A 322 -5.71 -4.81 3.32
C PRO A 322 -5.22 -3.36 3.19
N LEU A 323 -5.74 -2.66 2.18
CA LEU A 323 -5.36 -1.26 1.92
C LEU A 323 -6.20 -0.25 2.70
N ARG A 324 -7.23 -0.72 3.41
CA ARG A 324 -8.21 0.08 4.15
C ARG A 324 -8.16 -0.23 5.63
N ASP A 325 -8.22 0.81 6.47
CA ASP A 325 -8.20 0.66 7.93
C ASP A 325 -9.55 0.14 8.49
N ASP A 326 -10.64 0.20 7.70
CA ASP A 326 -11.96 -0.34 8.04
C ASP A 326 -12.13 -1.84 7.68
N VAL A 327 -11.06 -2.48 7.19
CA VAL A 327 -10.99 -3.93 6.95
C VAL A 327 -9.98 -4.55 7.91
N PRO A 328 -10.40 -5.50 8.76
CA PRO A 328 -9.49 -6.16 9.68
C PRO A 328 -8.33 -6.86 8.94
N PRO A 329 -7.10 -6.72 9.42
CA PRO A 329 -5.97 -7.45 8.86
C PRO A 329 -6.09 -8.96 9.13
N PRO A 330 -5.32 -9.80 8.42
CA PRO A 330 -5.26 -11.23 8.70
C PRO A 330 -4.90 -11.52 10.16
N PRO A 331 -5.34 -12.66 10.75
CA PRO A 331 -5.00 -13.02 12.12
C PRO A 331 -3.50 -12.96 12.40
N GLY A 332 -3.10 -12.21 13.41
CA GLY A 332 -1.71 -11.96 13.79
C GLY A 332 -1.02 -10.82 13.02
N ALA A 333 -1.66 -10.26 12.01
CA ALA A 333 -1.15 -9.08 11.31
C ALA A 333 -1.59 -7.78 11.99
N LYS A 334 -0.80 -6.71 11.82
CA LYS A 334 -1.16 -5.34 12.20
C LYS A 334 -1.87 -4.64 11.03
N SER A 335 -2.76 -3.69 11.35
CA SER A 335 -3.28 -2.75 10.35
C SER A 335 -2.17 -1.79 9.89
N LEU A 336 -2.31 -1.17 8.72
CA LEU A 336 -1.34 -0.17 8.23
C LEU A 336 -1.27 1.05 9.15
N SER A 337 -2.40 1.44 9.75
CA SER A 337 -2.46 2.55 10.71
C SER A 337 -1.70 2.27 12.01
N ASP A 338 -1.55 1.00 12.39
CA ASP A 338 -0.85 0.58 13.61
C ASP A 338 0.63 0.23 13.37
N MET A 339 1.07 0.32 12.11
CA MET A 339 2.47 0.05 11.74
C MET A 339 3.26 1.35 11.66
N LYS A 340 4.45 1.36 12.25
CA LYS A 340 5.50 2.26 11.81
C LYS A 340 6.07 1.70 10.51
N VAL A 341 6.08 2.50 9.45
CA VAL A 341 6.59 2.08 8.15
C VAL A 341 7.85 2.82 7.75
N ILE A 342 8.69 2.16 6.98
CA ILE A 342 9.85 2.73 6.27
C ILE A 342 9.58 2.51 4.78
N SER A 343 9.60 3.58 4.00
CA SER A 343 9.45 3.54 2.55
C SER A 343 10.49 4.48 1.93
N PRO A 344 11.60 3.95 1.37
CA PRO A 344 12.57 4.77 0.65
C PRO A 344 11.91 5.47 -0.54
N LYS A 345 12.36 6.68 -0.84
CA LYS A 345 11.87 7.40 -2.02
C LYS A 345 12.32 6.70 -3.29
N LEU A 346 11.49 6.75 -4.35
CA LEU A 346 11.84 6.21 -5.67
C LEU A 346 13.19 6.72 -6.17
N SER A 347 13.46 8.03 -6.03
CA SER A 347 14.74 8.64 -6.43
C SER A 347 15.95 8.03 -5.73
N ASP A 348 15.81 7.61 -4.47
CA ASP A 348 16.88 6.98 -3.70
C ASP A 348 17.07 5.53 -4.15
N ILE A 349 15.98 4.81 -4.44
CA ILE A 349 16.01 3.45 -4.96
C ILE A 349 16.73 3.45 -6.33
N GLU A 350 16.33 4.30 -7.25
CA GLU A 350 16.93 4.41 -8.58
C GLU A 350 18.43 4.74 -8.53
N LYS A 351 18.82 5.63 -7.62
CA LYS A 351 20.20 6.07 -7.45
C LYS A 351 21.09 5.01 -6.80
N ASP A 352 20.59 4.37 -5.73
CA ASP A 352 21.43 3.58 -4.84
C ASP A 352 21.37 2.07 -5.14
N LEU A 353 20.24 1.54 -5.63
CA LEU A 353 20.07 0.10 -5.86
C LEU A 353 21.09 -0.52 -6.82
N PRO A 354 21.49 0.11 -7.95
CA PRO A 354 22.52 -0.47 -8.82
C PRO A 354 23.84 -0.70 -8.09
N LYS A 355 24.32 0.27 -7.32
CA LYS A 355 25.55 0.17 -6.54
C LYS A 355 25.45 -0.83 -5.39
N ILE A 356 24.26 -0.90 -4.76
CA ILE A 356 23.96 -1.86 -3.71
C ILE A 356 24.03 -3.29 -4.25
N LYS A 357 23.50 -3.54 -5.44
CA LYS A 357 23.58 -4.85 -6.09
C LYS A 357 25.01 -5.30 -6.36
N GLU A 358 25.89 -4.38 -6.75
CA GLU A 358 27.32 -4.67 -6.90
C GLU A 358 27.98 -5.02 -5.57
N LYS A 359 27.82 -4.16 -4.55
CA LYS A 359 28.35 -4.41 -3.21
C LYS A 359 27.80 -5.68 -2.58
N TRP A 360 26.53 -6.02 -2.88
CA TRP A 360 25.94 -7.27 -2.40
C TRP A 360 26.67 -8.49 -2.96
N ARG A 361 26.96 -8.52 -4.27
CA ARG A 361 27.76 -9.60 -4.89
C ARG A 361 29.14 -9.70 -4.28
N ASP A 362 29.81 -8.57 -4.05
CA ASP A 362 31.14 -8.53 -3.44
C ASP A 362 31.13 -9.04 -1.99
N THR A 363 30.05 -8.79 -1.24
CA THR A 363 29.94 -9.15 0.17
C THR A 363 29.45 -10.60 0.36
N PHE A 364 28.45 -11.05 -0.40
CA PHE A 364 27.76 -12.32 -0.20
C PHE A 364 28.04 -13.36 -1.29
N GLY A 365 28.70 -13.00 -2.39
CA GLY A 365 29.12 -13.93 -3.45
C GLY A 365 27.99 -14.35 -4.40
N ASN A 366 26.86 -13.60 -4.45
CA ASN A 366 25.70 -13.98 -5.30
C ASN A 366 24.98 -12.78 -5.93
#